data_985388607015fe27df88ad23306a58b5
#
_entry.id   985388607015fe27df88ad23306a58b5
#
_cell.length_a   1.000
_cell.length_b   1.000
_cell.length_c   1.000
_cell.angle_alpha   90.00
_cell.angle_beta   90.00
_cell.angle_gamma   90.00
#
_symmetry.space_group_name_H-M   'P 1'
#
loop_
_entity.id
_entity.type
_entity.pdbx_description
1 polymer ?
#
loop_
_entity_poly.entity_id
_entity_poly.type
_entity_poly.pdbx_seq_one_letter_code
_entity_poly.pdbx_strand_id
1 'polypeptide(L)'
;MKIICPFISIFLTKNNAANFLDEYLPFDYTEIRIKINFRKECIFMTDKPQTLSCIDCAAKACKKGEAEKYPAFCLTKNMDPALLQEALDCYNEEENHRVMVNAANVESEFYGKMTRVEETVEFAKRIGAQKIGIGTCMGLLEEAKVFAKILRKNGFEVFGICCKAGAIPKTQLGISVKCENSGKNMCNPILQAKMLNAEHTDLNVTVGLCVGHDSLFYKYSDALVTTLISKDRVTGHNPCAVLYNANSYYKSLLEDK
;
A
#
# COMPACT_ATOMS: atom_id res chain seq x y z
N MET A 1 35.34 1.44 -26.29
CA MET A 1 35.81 1.26 -24.92
C MET A 1 34.75 1.88 -24.01
N LYS A 2 33.97 1.11 -23.31
CA LYS A 2 32.91 1.61 -22.42
C LYS A 2 33.49 1.94 -21.05
N ILE A 3 33.49 3.20 -20.68
CA ILE A 3 33.79 3.60 -19.31
C ILE A 3 32.45 3.69 -18.58
N ILE A 4 32.19 2.75 -17.67
CA ILE A 4 31.04 2.77 -16.77
C ILE A 4 31.54 3.45 -15.50
N CYS A 5 31.05 4.64 -15.21
CA CYS A 5 31.19 5.28 -13.91
C CYS A 5 29.89 5.15 -13.12
N PRO A 6 29.86 4.47 -11.95
CA PRO A 6 28.61 4.06 -11.29
C PRO A 6 28.00 5.09 -10.31
N PHE A 7 28.49 6.30 -10.23
CA PHE A 7 27.99 7.23 -9.19
C PHE A 7 28.02 8.69 -9.66
N ILE A 8 27.12 9.13 -10.52
CA ILE A 8 26.64 10.54 -10.52
C ILE A 8 25.50 10.64 -11.55
N SER A 9 24.25 10.76 -11.08
CA SER A 9 23.13 11.25 -11.90
C SER A 9 23.06 12.76 -11.73
N ILE A 10 23.59 13.50 -12.69
CA ILE A 10 23.49 14.98 -12.71
C ILE A 10 22.45 15.35 -13.77
N PHE A 11 21.36 15.99 -13.33
CA PHE A 11 20.40 16.63 -14.22
C PHE A 11 21.01 17.98 -14.71
N LEU A 12 21.45 18.04 -15.95
CA LEU A 12 21.88 19.28 -16.59
C LEU A 12 20.75 19.86 -17.45
N THR A 13 20.28 21.05 -17.11
CA THR A 13 19.43 21.86 -18.00
C THR A 13 20.27 22.57 -19.04
N LYS A 14 19.68 22.94 -20.20
CA LYS A 14 20.37 23.50 -21.37
C LYS A 14 21.27 24.72 -21.11
N ASN A 15 21.08 25.41 -19.98
CA ASN A 15 21.79 26.66 -19.68
C ASN A 15 23.03 26.47 -18.77
N ASN A 16 23.27 25.27 -18.22
CA ASN A 16 24.35 25.05 -17.25
C ASN A 16 25.48 24.16 -17.79
N ALA A 17 25.36 23.64 -19.01
CA ALA A 17 26.36 22.70 -19.55
C ALA A 17 27.71 23.37 -19.96
N ALA A 18 27.68 24.61 -20.38
CA ALA A 18 28.88 25.30 -20.83
C ALA A 18 29.80 25.73 -19.66
N ASN A 19 29.20 26.19 -18.55
CA ASN A 19 29.99 26.70 -17.42
C ASN A 19 30.53 25.60 -16.48
N PHE A 20 29.99 24.39 -16.56
CA PHE A 20 30.41 23.28 -15.68
C PHE A 20 31.68 22.58 -16.19
N LEU A 21 31.94 22.61 -17.50
CA LEU A 21 33.09 21.93 -18.11
C LEU A 21 34.42 22.70 -17.90
N ASP A 22 34.35 24.02 -17.74
CA ASP A 22 35.54 24.85 -17.55
C ASP A 22 36.09 24.83 -16.11
N GLU A 23 35.29 24.42 -15.14
CA GLU A 23 35.65 24.52 -13.71
C GLU A 23 36.25 23.24 -13.11
N TYR A 24 36.06 22.07 -13.75
CA TYR A 24 36.37 20.78 -13.11
C TYR A 24 37.23 19.80 -13.91
N LEU A 25 37.72 20.14 -15.12
CA LEU A 25 38.56 19.23 -15.89
C LEU A 25 39.88 19.93 -16.35
N PRO A 26 41.06 19.56 -15.84
CA PRO A 26 42.35 20.19 -16.16
C PRO A 26 43.02 19.55 -17.39
N PHE A 27 42.29 19.26 -18.48
CA PHE A 27 42.88 18.75 -19.71
C PHE A 27 42.37 19.50 -20.94
N ASP A 28 43.33 19.96 -21.76
CA ASP A 28 43.13 20.69 -23.03
C ASP A 28 42.52 19.74 -24.10
N TYR A 29 41.28 19.96 -24.48
CA TYR A 29 40.53 19.18 -25.49
C TYR A 29 40.43 19.96 -26.82
N THR A 30 41.49 20.52 -27.33
CA THR A 30 41.44 21.26 -28.59
C THR A 30 41.29 20.39 -29.85
N GLU A 31 41.21 19.05 -29.74
CA GLU A 31 41.12 18.16 -30.93
C GLU A 31 39.94 17.16 -30.94
N ILE A 32 38.91 17.30 -30.12
CA ILE A 32 37.73 16.45 -30.26
C ILE A 32 36.54 17.26 -30.75
N ARG A 33 36.47 17.51 -32.07
CA ARG A 33 35.21 17.95 -32.71
C ARG A 33 34.26 16.80 -32.81
N ILE A 34 33.45 16.56 -31.77
CA ILE A 34 32.26 15.75 -31.87
C ILE A 34 31.22 16.56 -32.63
N LYS A 35 30.95 16.24 -33.89
CA LYS A 35 29.79 16.73 -34.62
C LYS A 35 28.55 16.07 -34.01
N ILE A 36 27.94 16.70 -32.99
CA ILE A 36 26.63 16.33 -32.50
C ILE A 36 25.59 16.85 -33.51
N ASN A 37 25.18 15.99 -34.41
CA ASN A 37 24.06 16.26 -35.31
C ASN A 37 22.79 16.17 -34.50
N PHE A 38 22.29 17.32 -33.99
CA PHE A 38 20.95 17.39 -33.38
C PHE A 38 19.89 17.28 -34.49
N ARG A 39 19.60 16.05 -34.93
CA ARG A 39 18.31 15.78 -35.52
C ARG A 39 17.30 15.79 -34.38
N LYS A 40 16.22 16.55 -34.56
CA LYS A 40 15.07 16.66 -33.70
C LYS A 40 14.31 15.32 -33.63
N GLU A 41 14.84 14.39 -32.89
CA GLU A 41 14.07 13.24 -32.40
C GLU A 41 14.50 13.06 -30.96
N CYS A 42 13.81 13.78 -30.06
CA CYS A 42 13.74 13.37 -28.67
C CYS A 42 12.94 12.08 -28.64
N ILE A 43 13.61 10.96 -28.93
CA ILE A 43 13.07 9.66 -28.53
C ILE A 43 13.15 9.67 -27.02
N PHE A 44 12.03 9.96 -26.38
CA PHE A 44 11.80 9.60 -24.98
C PHE A 44 11.88 8.07 -24.93
N MET A 45 13.06 7.52 -24.68
CA MET A 45 13.20 6.12 -24.28
C MET A 45 12.71 6.00 -22.83
N THR A 46 11.40 5.97 -22.64
CA THR A 46 10.74 5.58 -21.38
C THR A 46 10.33 4.12 -21.39
N ASP A 47 10.76 3.33 -22.34
CA ASP A 47 10.50 1.90 -22.33
C ASP A 47 11.62 1.16 -21.59
N LYS A 48 11.61 1.25 -20.24
CA LYS A 48 12.05 0.10 -19.47
C LYS A 48 11.13 -1.06 -19.90
N PRO A 49 11.67 -2.21 -20.35
CA PRO A 49 10.82 -3.34 -20.69
C PRO A 49 9.89 -3.59 -19.52
N GLN A 50 8.58 -3.49 -19.75
CA GLN A 50 7.59 -3.71 -18.71
C GLN A 50 7.71 -5.16 -18.26
N THR A 51 8.02 -5.36 -16.98
CA THR A 51 8.05 -6.70 -16.40
C THR A 51 6.60 -7.16 -16.24
N LEU A 52 6.18 -8.12 -17.05
CA LEU A 52 4.84 -8.69 -16.99
C LEU A 52 4.63 -9.48 -15.70
N SER A 53 3.44 -9.38 -15.13
CA SER A 53 3.06 -9.99 -13.85
C SER A 53 1.61 -10.49 -13.85
N CYS A 54 1.09 -10.91 -12.70
CA CYS A 54 -0.30 -11.37 -12.58
C CYS A 54 -1.34 -10.33 -12.98
N ILE A 55 -1.05 -9.03 -12.83
CA ILE A 55 -1.98 -7.96 -13.24
C ILE A 55 -2.10 -7.83 -14.76
N ASP A 56 -1.14 -8.35 -15.52
CA ASP A 56 -1.14 -8.37 -17.00
C ASP A 56 -1.76 -9.65 -17.56
N CYS A 57 -2.17 -10.60 -16.69
CA CYS A 57 -2.62 -11.92 -17.08
C CYS A 57 -4.12 -11.96 -17.42
N ALA A 58 -4.47 -12.21 -18.70
CA ALA A 58 -5.83 -12.43 -19.14
C ALA A 58 -6.35 -13.86 -18.92
N ALA A 59 -5.44 -14.85 -18.86
CA ALA A 59 -5.81 -16.28 -18.81
C ALA A 59 -6.49 -16.69 -17.50
N LYS A 60 -6.02 -16.17 -16.34
CA LYS A 60 -6.52 -16.51 -14.99
C LYS A 60 -6.63 -18.02 -14.73
N ALA A 61 -5.84 -18.83 -15.45
CA ALA A 61 -5.93 -20.30 -15.46
C ALA A 61 -5.47 -20.92 -14.13
N CYS A 62 -4.66 -20.20 -13.32
CA CYS A 62 -4.26 -20.62 -11.98
C CYS A 62 -5.45 -20.82 -11.03
N LYS A 63 -6.58 -20.12 -11.25
CA LYS A 63 -7.82 -20.34 -10.45
C LYS A 63 -8.33 -21.77 -10.53
N LYS A 64 -8.09 -22.46 -11.67
CA LYS A 64 -8.55 -23.83 -11.91
C LYS A 64 -7.40 -24.85 -11.93
N GLY A 65 -6.15 -24.40 -11.80
CA GLY A 65 -4.97 -25.28 -11.91
C GLY A 65 -4.69 -25.79 -13.34
N GLU A 66 -5.18 -25.09 -14.39
CA GLU A 66 -5.04 -25.46 -15.80
C GLU A 66 -3.65 -25.05 -16.32
N ALA A 67 -2.63 -25.82 -15.95
CA ALA A 67 -1.22 -25.47 -16.20
C ALA A 67 -0.86 -25.27 -17.67
N GLU A 68 -1.53 -26.00 -18.58
CA GLU A 68 -1.38 -25.92 -20.03
C GLU A 68 -1.79 -24.55 -20.60
N LYS A 69 -2.62 -23.81 -19.88
CA LYS A 69 -3.11 -22.46 -20.24
C LYS A 69 -2.28 -21.32 -19.63
N TYR A 70 -1.21 -21.64 -18.90
CA TYR A 70 -0.38 -20.62 -18.28
C TYR A 70 0.43 -19.86 -19.33
N PRO A 71 0.36 -18.51 -19.38
CA PRO A 71 1.20 -17.74 -20.29
C PRO A 71 2.70 -17.90 -19.95
N ALA A 72 3.56 -17.59 -20.91
CA ALA A 72 5.00 -17.73 -20.73
C ALA A 72 5.55 -16.95 -19.50
N PHE A 73 4.96 -15.76 -19.21
CA PHE A 73 5.34 -14.92 -18.08
C PHE A 73 4.63 -15.28 -16.76
N CYS A 74 3.85 -16.35 -16.71
CA CYS A 74 3.07 -16.72 -15.52
C CYS A 74 3.99 -16.93 -14.31
N LEU A 75 3.72 -16.20 -13.23
CA LEU A 75 4.50 -16.30 -12.00
C LEU A 75 4.38 -17.68 -11.35
N THR A 76 3.21 -18.33 -11.42
CA THR A 76 3.05 -19.71 -10.93
C THR A 76 3.92 -20.71 -11.67
N LYS A 77 4.09 -20.52 -12.98
CA LYS A 77 4.93 -21.40 -13.82
C LYS A 77 6.43 -21.18 -13.60
N ASN A 78 6.82 -19.93 -13.36
CA ASN A 78 8.21 -19.49 -13.27
C ASN A 78 8.64 -19.18 -11.82
N MET A 79 7.85 -19.58 -10.84
CA MET A 79 8.14 -19.36 -9.42
C MET A 79 9.33 -20.20 -8.98
N ASP A 80 10.17 -19.63 -8.12
CA ASP A 80 11.18 -20.39 -7.40
C ASP A 80 10.49 -21.39 -6.46
N PRO A 81 10.73 -22.69 -6.63
CA PRO A 81 10.15 -23.70 -5.74
C PRO A 81 10.53 -23.53 -4.27
N ALA A 82 11.73 -22.99 -3.98
CA ALA A 82 12.17 -22.75 -2.61
C ALA A 82 11.35 -21.65 -1.94
N LEU A 83 11.03 -20.55 -2.66
CA LEU A 83 10.15 -19.50 -2.17
C LEU A 83 8.73 -20.00 -1.89
N LEU A 84 8.21 -20.89 -2.76
CA LEU A 84 6.91 -21.49 -2.52
C LEU A 84 6.91 -22.36 -1.27
N GLN A 85 7.98 -23.17 -1.08
CA GLN A 85 8.09 -24.02 0.10
C GLN A 85 8.19 -23.19 1.39
N GLU A 86 9.02 -22.14 1.41
CA GLU A 86 9.11 -21.20 2.53
C GLU A 86 7.74 -20.63 2.91
N ALA A 87 6.95 -20.20 1.92
CA ALA A 87 5.60 -19.70 2.17
C ALA A 87 4.66 -20.78 2.74
N LEU A 88 4.77 -22.02 2.26
CA LEU A 88 3.97 -23.15 2.77
C LEU A 88 4.37 -23.50 4.21
N ASP A 89 5.64 -23.43 4.53
CA ASP A 89 6.15 -23.67 5.89
C ASP A 89 5.62 -22.63 6.86
N CYS A 90 5.53 -21.36 6.47
CA CYS A 90 4.88 -20.32 7.29
C CYS A 90 3.40 -20.64 7.58
N TYR A 91 2.66 -21.26 6.63
CA TYR A 91 1.28 -21.67 6.90
C TYR A 91 1.14 -22.87 7.85
N ASN A 92 2.24 -23.57 8.17
CA ASN A 92 2.25 -24.64 9.18
C ASN A 92 2.37 -24.09 10.60
N GLU A 93 2.72 -22.81 10.77
CA GLU A 93 2.69 -22.16 12.09
C GLU A 93 1.23 -22.08 12.58
N GLU A 94 0.99 -22.38 13.85
CA GLU A 94 -0.37 -22.52 14.42
C GLU A 94 -1.25 -21.31 14.19
N GLU A 95 -0.71 -20.10 14.41
CA GLU A 95 -1.48 -18.86 14.21
C GLU A 95 -1.81 -18.63 12.74
N ASN A 96 -0.82 -18.76 11.85
CA ASN A 96 -1.01 -18.56 10.42
C ASN A 96 -1.99 -19.57 9.84
N HIS A 97 -1.90 -20.84 10.27
CA HIS A 97 -2.83 -21.89 9.87
C HIS A 97 -4.25 -21.57 10.31
N ARG A 98 -4.45 -21.23 11.58
CA ARG A 98 -5.74 -20.85 12.15
C ARG A 98 -6.36 -19.68 11.40
N VAL A 99 -5.58 -18.64 11.11
CA VAL A 99 -6.03 -17.46 10.36
C VAL A 99 -6.46 -17.83 8.96
N MET A 100 -5.60 -18.54 8.21
CA MET A 100 -5.87 -18.90 6.81
C MET A 100 -7.11 -19.78 6.68
N VAL A 101 -7.23 -20.84 7.50
CA VAL A 101 -8.36 -21.76 7.44
C VAL A 101 -9.66 -21.05 7.77
N ASN A 102 -9.68 -20.22 8.82
CA ASN A 102 -10.90 -19.52 9.21
C ASN A 102 -11.29 -18.42 8.21
N ALA A 103 -10.32 -17.73 7.61
CA ALA A 103 -10.58 -16.76 6.54
C ALA A 103 -11.23 -17.45 5.32
N ALA A 104 -10.67 -18.58 4.88
CA ALA A 104 -11.22 -19.37 3.76
C ALA A 104 -12.64 -19.91 4.05
N ASN A 105 -12.88 -20.37 5.28
CA ASN A 105 -14.19 -20.85 5.69
C ASN A 105 -15.24 -19.72 5.70
N VAL A 106 -14.90 -18.54 6.23
CA VAL A 106 -15.81 -17.38 6.21
C VAL A 106 -16.13 -16.96 4.78
N GLU A 107 -15.12 -16.87 3.90
CA GLU A 107 -15.33 -16.57 2.49
C GLU A 107 -16.25 -17.59 1.82
N SER A 108 -15.98 -18.89 1.99
CA SER A 108 -16.71 -19.95 1.30
C SER A 108 -18.17 -20.08 1.78
N GLU A 109 -18.41 -20.06 3.09
CA GLU A 109 -19.75 -20.27 3.66
C GLU A 109 -20.68 -19.08 3.42
N PHE A 110 -20.12 -17.86 3.41
CA PHE A 110 -20.89 -16.62 3.37
C PHE A 110 -20.69 -15.82 2.09
N TYR A 111 -20.11 -16.40 1.06
CA TYR A 111 -19.83 -15.75 -0.21
C TYR A 111 -21.06 -15.04 -0.80
N GLY A 112 -20.99 -13.71 -0.91
CA GLY A 112 -22.10 -12.89 -1.41
C GLY A 112 -23.35 -12.81 -0.51
N LYS A 113 -23.25 -13.28 0.74
CA LYS A 113 -24.36 -13.28 1.73
C LYS A 113 -24.09 -12.32 2.89
N MET A 114 -22.86 -12.27 3.38
CA MET A 114 -22.46 -11.36 4.46
C MET A 114 -21.78 -10.11 3.90
N THR A 115 -21.98 -9.01 4.60
CA THR A 115 -21.21 -7.78 4.39
C THR A 115 -19.84 -7.91 5.04
N ARG A 116 -18.86 -7.07 4.61
CA ARG A 116 -17.52 -7.05 5.24
C ARG A 116 -17.58 -6.80 6.76
N VAL A 117 -18.58 -6.07 7.26
CA VAL A 117 -18.78 -5.89 8.70
C VAL A 117 -19.10 -7.22 9.37
N GLU A 118 -20.03 -7.99 8.81
CA GLU A 118 -20.45 -9.30 9.33
C GLU A 118 -19.33 -10.33 9.20
N GLU A 119 -18.63 -10.36 8.06
CA GLU A 119 -17.45 -11.22 7.85
C GLU A 119 -16.33 -10.92 8.86
N THR A 120 -16.10 -9.63 9.18
CA THR A 120 -15.10 -9.25 10.19
C THR A 120 -15.47 -9.76 11.58
N VAL A 121 -16.75 -9.67 11.96
CA VAL A 121 -17.25 -10.20 13.23
C VAL A 121 -17.12 -11.72 13.28
N GLU A 122 -17.52 -12.41 12.23
CA GLU A 122 -17.48 -13.86 12.15
C GLU A 122 -16.02 -14.38 12.15
N PHE A 123 -15.15 -13.74 11.37
CA PHE A 123 -13.73 -14.05 11.37
C PHE A 123 -13.11 -13.89 12.76
N ALA A 124 -13.38 -12.76 13.43
CA ALA A 124 -12.88 -12.52 14.79
C ALA A 124 -13.32 -13.63 15.78
N LYS A 125 -14.57 -14.09 15.69
CA LYS A 125 -15.07 -15.22 16.49
C LYS A 125 -14.29 -16.50 16.22
N ARG A 126 -14.09 -16.83 14.95
CA ARG A 126 -13.46 -18.10 14.52
C ARG A 126 -11.98 -18.17 14.86
N ILE A 127 -11.28 -17.05 14.83
CA ILE A 127 -9.87 -17.02 15.29
C ILE A 127 -9.74 -16.97 16.81
N GLY A 128 -10.86 -16.90 17.57
CA GLY A 128 -10.88 -16.89 19.02
C GLY A 128 -10.53 -15.55 19.65
N ALA A 129 -10.62 -14.44 18.89
CA ALA A 129 -10.36 -13.11 19.42
C ALA A 129 -11.36 -12.75 20.54
N GLN A 130 -10.88 -12.13 21.61
CA GLN A 130 -11.67 -11.65 22.74
C GLN A 130 -11.72 -10.12 22.75
N LYS A 131 -10.60 -9.47 22.47
CA LYS A 131 -10.45 -8.02 22.49
C LYS A 131 -10.08 -7.46 21.11
N ILE A 132 -10.94 -6.60 20.59
CA ILE A 132 -10.75 -5.97 19.27
C ILE A 132 -10.27 -4.53 19.42
N GLY A 133 -9.14 -4.22 18.77
CA GLY A 133 -8.63 -2.88 18.64
C GLY A 133 -9.22 -2.14 17.44
N ILE A 134 -9.57 -0.87 17.58
CA ILE A 134 -10.03 -0.03 16.46
C ILE A 134 -9.09 1.16 16.29
N GLY A 135 -8.33 1.19 15.19
CA GLY A 135 -7.58 2.36 14.74
C GLY A 135 -8.43 3.21 13.79
N THR A 136 -8.90 4.38 14.24
CA THR A 136 -9.82 5.18 13.41
C THR A 136 -9.28 6.56 13.06
N CYS A 137 -9.71 7.09 11.91
CA CYS A 137 -9.58 8.50 11.57
C CYS A 137 -10.59 9.34 12.35
N MET A 138 -10.21 10.53 12.78
CA MET A 138 -11.12 11.48 13.43
C MET A 138 -12.41 11.72 12.61
N GLY A 139 -12.31 11.79 11.29
CA GLY A 139 -13.46 12.00 10.40
C GLY A 139 -14.33 10.75 10.16
N LEU A 140 -14.06 9.62 10.82
CA LEU A 140 -14.87 8.39 10.78
C LEU A 140 -15.10 7.85 12.20
N LEU A 141 -15.08 8.73 13.18
CA LEU A 141 -15.25 8.35 14.57
C LEU A 141 -16.70 7.84 14.84
N GLU A 142 -17.69 8.39 14.15
CA GLU A 142 -19.09 7.95 14.31
C GLU A 142 -19.29 6.54 13.73
N GLU A 143 -18.74 6.25 12.56
CA GLU A 143 -18.74 4.92 11.96
C GLU A 143 -18.01 3.90 12.86
N ALA A 144 -16.87 4.31 13.43
CA ALA A 144 -16.12 3.48 14.37
C ALA A 144 -16.93 3.22 15.66
N LYS A 145 -17.69 4.18 16.16
CA LYS A 145 -18.60 3.99 17.31
C LYS A 145 -19.70 2.98 17.01
N VAL A 146 -20.30 3.07 15.82
CA VAL A 146 -21.33 2.09 15.39
C VAL A 146 -20.71 0.69 15.30
N PHE A 147 -19.55 0.56 14.68
CA PHE A 147 -18.84 -0.70 14.58
C PHE A 147 -18.49 -1.27 15.97
N ALA A 148 -17.98 -0.44 16.87
CA ALA A 148 -17.71 -0.85 18.26
C ALA A 148 -18.96 -1.36 18.99
N LYS A 149 -20.14 -0.76 18.76
CA LYS A 149 -21.41 -1.27 19.31
C LYS A 149 -21.75 -2.65 18.76
N ILE A 150 -21.54 -2.86 17.45
CA ILE A 150 -21.76 -4.16 16.80
C ILE A 150 -20.86 -5.22 17.42
N LEU A 151 -19.56 -4.92 17.58
CA LEU A 151 -18.59 -5.84 18.19
C LEU A 151 -18.98 -6.19 19.63
N ARG A 152 -19.29 -5.20 20.47
CA ARG A 152 -19.71 -5.42 21.87
C ARG A 152 -20.97 -6.25 21.96
N LYS A 153 -21.96 -6.03 21.06
CA LYS A 153 -23.17 -6.85 20.98
C LYS A 153 -22.86 -8.32 20.63
N ASN A 154 -21.75 -8.56 19.95
CA ASN A 154 -21.26 -9.89 19.61
C ASN A 154 -20.30 -10.49 20.64
N GLY A 155 -20.15 -9.88 21.81
CA GLY A 155 -19.42 -10.42 22.95
C GLY A 155 -17.94 -10.01 23.03
N PHE A 156 -17.45 -9.12 22.15
CA PHE A 156 -16.06 -8.67 22.19
C PHE A 156 -15.84 -7.53 23.17
N GLU A 157 -14.70 -7.55 23.84
CA GLU A 157 -14.12 -6.34 24.41
C GLU A 157 -13.60 -5.45 23.27
N VAL A 158 -13.79 -4.13 23.37
CA VAL A 158 -13.41 -3.21 22.29
C VAL A 158 -12.69 -2.00 22.87
N PHE A 159 -11.48 -1.77 22.39
CA PHE A 159 -10.71 -0.56 22.63
C PHE A 159 -10.47 0.18 21.32
N GLY A 160 -10.78 1.49 21.28
CA GLY A 160 -10.65 2.31 20.07
C GLY A 160 -9.82 3.56 20.31
N ILE A 161 -8.99 3.90 19.33
CA ILE A 161 -8.15 5.11 19.38
C ILE A 161 -8.21 5.89 18.06
N CYS A 162 -8.41 7.20 18.15
CA CYS A 162 -8.44 8.06 16.99
C CYS A 162 -7.04 8.55 16.58
N CYS A 163 -6.91 8.94 15.31
CA CYS A 163 -5.63 9.36 14.74
C CYS A 163 -5.02 10.64 15.31
N LYS A 164 -5.77 11.43 16.06
CA LYS A 164 -5.30 12.69 16.69
C LYS A 164 -4.86 12.51 18.14
N ALA A 165 -4.85 11.29 18.65
CA ALA A 165 -4.37 10.99 19.99
C ALA A 165 -2.93 11.51 20.19
N GLY A 166 -2.66 12.03 21.39
CA GLY A 166 -1.41 12.71 21.72
C GLY A 166 -1.39 14.19 21.36
N ALA A 167 -2.29 14.68 20.49
CA ALA A 167 -2.43 16.08 20.09
C ALA A 167 -1.12 16.80 19.72
N ILE A 168 -0.20 16.10 19.05
CA ILE A 168 1.13 16.60 18.68
C ILE A 168 1.02 17.58 17.50
N PRO A 169 1.58 18.81 17.61
CA PRO A 169 1.63 19.74 16.49
C PRO A 169 2.42 19.17 15.31
N LYS A 170 1.94 19.38 14.08
CA LYS A 170 2.62 18.96 12.85
C LYS A 170 4.05 19.47 12.75
N THR A 171 4.27 20.71 13.16
CA THR A 171 5.57 21.39 13.13
C THR A 171 6.62 20.71 14.01
N GLN A 172 6.21 19.98 15.06
CA GLN A 172 7.15 19.23 15.91
C GLN A 172 7.86 18.12 15.17
N LEU A 173 7.27 17.56 14.10
CA LEU A 173 7.91 16.58 13.21
C LEU A 173 8.48 17.23 11.93
N GLY A 174 8.60 18.54 11.86
CA GLY A 174 9.07 19.23 10.66
C GLY A 174 8.05 19.26 9.50
N ILE A 175 6.80 18.88 9.76
CA ILE A 175 5.73 19.00 8.76
C ILE A 175 5.40 20.49 8.58
N SER A 176 5.39 20.95 7.32
CA SER A 176 5.16 22.36 6.98
C SER A 176 3.84 22.89 7.56
N VAL A 177 3.86 24.14 8.05
CA VAL A 177 2.67 24.90 8.47
C VAL A 177 1.59 24.92 7.37
N LYS A 178 1.98 24.90 6.09
CA LYS A 178 1.04 24.81 4.96
C LYS A 178 0.12 23.59 5.03
N CYS A 179 0.52 22.54 5.73
CA CYS A 179 -0.30 21.34 5.94
C CYS A 179 -1.33 21.49 7.07
N GLU A 180 -1.38 22.63 7.78
CA GLU A 180 -2.35 22.89 8.86
C GLU A 180 -3.78 23.12 8.35
N ASN A 181 -3.99 23.31 7.05
CA ASN A 181 -5.31 23.33 6.42
C ASN A 181 -6.17 22.08 6.75
N SER A 182 -5.53 20.94 7.01
CA SER A 182 -6.17 19.70 7.47
C SER A 182 -6.13 19.50 8.99
N GLY A 183 -5.90 20.58 9.75
CA GLY A 183 -5.81 20.63 11.21
C GLY A 183 -4.39 20.75 11.72
N LYS A 184 -4.22 21.46 12.85
CA LYS A 184 -2.92 21.79 13.48
C LYS A 184 -2.15 20.56 13.92
N ASN A 185 -2.83 19.57 14.52
CA ASN A 185 -2.19 18.38 15.05
C ASN A 185 -2.02 17.32 13.96
N MET A 186 -0.91 16.59 14.03
CA MET A 186 -0.64 15.47 13.13
C MET A 186 -1.57 14.27 13.39
N CYS A 187 -1.67 13.37 12.41
CA CYS A 187 -2.17 12.03 12.65
C CYS A 187 -1.02 11.18 13.19
N ASN A 188 -1.29 10.36 14.18
CA ASN A 188 -0.28 9.56 14.87
C ASN A 188 -0.61 8.07 14.84
N PRO A 189 -0.51 7.43 13.64
CA PRO A 189 -0.83 6.01 13.48
C PRO A 189 0.08 5.08 14.27
N ILE A 190 1.33 5.47 14.49
CA ILE A 190 2.27 4.70 15.32
C ILE A 190 1.79 4.67 16.77
N LEU A 191 1.35 5.82 17.32
CA LEU A 191 0.78 5.84 18.66
C LEU A 191 -0.50 5.01 18.76
N GLN A 192 -1.36 5.07 17.71
CA GLN A 192 -2.55 4.23 17.67
C GLN A 192 -2.19 2.74 17.80
N ALA A 193 -1.25 2.24 17.00
CA ALA A 193 -0.80 0.86 17.07
C ALA A 193 -0.19 0.52 18.42
N LYS A 194 0.72 1.35 18.94
CA LYS A 194 1.39 1.10 20.23
C LYS A 194 0.40 1.10 21.41
N MET A 195 -0.64 1.92 21.39
CA MET A 195 -1.66 1.88 22.43
C MET A 195 -2.53 0.62 22.35
N LEU A 196 -2.84 0.13 21.14
CA LEU A 196 -3.54 -1.15 20.99
C LEU A 196 -2.65 -2.33 21.41
N ASN A 197 -1.35 -2.28 21.15
CA ASN A 197 -0.40 -3.28 21.63
C ASN A 197 -0.37 -3.31 23.17
N ALA A 198 -0.34 -2.14 23.83
CA ALA A 198 -0.38 -2.03 25.29
C ALA A 198 -1.72 -2.52 25.89
N GLU A 199 -2.79 -2.46 25.13
CA GLU A 199 -4.11 -3.02 25.48
C GLU A 199 -4.23 -4.51 25.20
N HIS A 200 -3.20 -5.14 24.63
CA HIS A 200 -3.18 -6.58 24.29
C HIS A 200 -4.40 -7.00 23.47
N THR A 201 -4.67 -6.28 22.39
CA THR A 201 -5.76 -6.61 21.46
C THR A 201 -5.37 -7.83 20.60
N ASP A 202 -6.36 -8.72 20.34
CA ASP A 202 -6.15 -9.94 19.56
C ASP A 202 -6.25 -9.72 18.05
N LEU A 203 -7.05 -8.74 17.63
CA LEU A 203 -7.24 -8.33 16.25
C LEU A 203 -7.45 -6.82 16.20
N ASN A 204 -6.72 -6.15 15.32
CA ASN A 204 -6.90 -4.73 15.07
C ASN A 204 -7.67 -4.48 13.77
N VAL A 205 -8.62 -3.54 13.81
CA VAL A 205 -9.43 -3.15 12.65
C VAL A 205 -9.23 -1.67 12.35
N THR A 206 -8.80 -1.36 11.12
CA THR A 206 -8.66 0.04 10.69
C THR A 206 -9.96 0.57 10.09
N VAL A 207 -10.37 1.76 10.56
CA VAL A 207 -11.57 2.46 10.11
C VAL A 207 -11.16 3.81 9.51
N GLY A 208 -10.89 3.80 8.21
CA GLY A 208 -10.65 4.99 7.40
C GLY A 208 -9.34 5.72 7.70
N LEU A 209 -8.27 5.02 8.00
CA LEU A 209 -6.94 5.63 8.05
C LEU A 209 -6.54 6.12 6.65
N CYS A 210 -5.83 7.25 6.60
CA CYS A 210 -5.37 7.82 5.33
C CYS A 210 -4.22 6.99 4.76
N VAL A 211 -4.06 7.03 3.42
CA VAL A 211 -2.94 6.37 2.73
C VAL A 211 -1.59 6.78 3.34
N GLY A 212 -0.73 5.82 3.58
CA GLY A 212 0.54 5.97 4.29
C GLY A 212 0.42 5.97 5.82
N HIS A 213 -0.67 6.48 6.39
CA HIS A 213 -0.94 6.36 7.84
C HIS A 213 -1.36 4.93 8.20
N ASP A 214 -2.15 4.28 7.37
CA ASP A 214 -2.49 2.87 7.47
C ASP A 214 -1.24 1.99 7.41
N SER A 215 -0.33 2.26 6.48
CA SER A 215 0.95 1.53 6.37
C SER A 215 1.79 1.61 7.64
N LEU A 216 1.85 2.79 8.29
CA LEU A 216 2.54 2.94 9.57
C LEU A 216 1.80 2.22 10.71
N PHE A 217 0.48 2.24 10.71
CA PHE A 217 -0.31 1.50 11.70
C PHE A 217 -0.04 -0.01 11.59
N TYR A 218 -0.09 -0.59 10.38
CA TYR A 218 0.19 -2.01 10.15
C TYR A 218 1.60 -2.40 10.59
N LYS A 219 2.59 -1.55 10.25
CA LYS A 219 4.01 -1.82 10.58
C LYS A 219 4.28 -1.89 12.07
N TYR A 220 3.53 -1.17 12.90
CA TYR A 220 3.75 -1.06 14.35
C TYR A 220 2.69 -1.77 15.18
N SER A 221 1.75 -2.47 14.56
CA SER A 221 0.77 -3.33 15.24
C SER A 221 1.38 -4.71 15.51
N ASP A 222 1.30 -5.18 16.75
CA ASP A 222 1.71 -6.53 17.13
C ASP A 222 0.61 -7.55 16.79
N ALA A 223 -0.66 -7.19 17.01
CA ALA A 223 -1.79 -8.00 16.59
C ALA A 223 -2.02 -7.94 15.07
N LEU A 224 -2.65 -8.98 14.53
CA LEU A 224 -3.13 -9.00 13.15
C LEU A 224 -4.00 -7.79 12.85
N VAL A 225 -3.88 -7.25 11.64
CA VAL A 225 -4.65 -6.07 11.22
C VAL A 225 -5.51 -6.39 10.00
N THR A 226 -6.78 -6.05 10.07
CA THR A 226 -7.67 -6.00 8.89
C THR A 226 -8.24 -4.61 8.67
N THR A 227 -8.58 -4.30 7.42
CA THR A 227 -9.16 -3.00 7.04
C THR A 227 -10.65 -3.12 6.82
N LEU A 228 -11.43 -2.41 7.62
CA LEU A 228 -12.88 -2.30 7.40
C LEU A 228 -13.19 -1.22 6.36
N ILE A 229 -12.57 -0.04 6.51
CA ILE A 229 -12.79 1.11 5.62
C ILE A 229 -11.44 1.70 5.19
N SER A 230 -11.19 1.79 3.89
CA SER A 230 -10.11 2.58 3.30
C SER A 230 -10.52 4.04 3.17
N LYS A 231 -9.65 4.99 3.53
CA LYS A 231 -9.97 6.41 3.47
C LYS A 231 -9.96 6.94 2.03
N ASP A 232 -11.11 7.36 1.57
CA ASP A 232 -11.27 8.12 0.34
C ASP A 232 -12.34 9.21 0.54
N ARG A 233 -11.92 10.48 0.50
CA ARG A 233 -12.81 11.62 0.75
C ARG A 233 -13.63 12.02 -0.46
N VAL A 234 -13.22 11.58 -1.65
CA VAL A 234 -13.86 11.93 -2.93
C VAL A 234 -15.01 10.99 -3.23
N THR A 235 -14.81 9.69 -3.01
CA THR A 235 -15.77 8.64 -3.40
C THR A 235 -16.56 8.05 -2.22
N GLY A 236 -16.56 8.73 -1.05
CA GLY A 236 -17.25 8.21 0.13
C GLY A 236 -16.65 6.90 0.64
N HIS A 237 -15.32 6.80 0.61
CA HIS A 237 -14.56 5.61 1.05
C HIS A 237 -14.72 4.37 0.15
N ASN A 238 -15.05 4.60 -1.12
CA ASN A 238 -15.11 3.57 -2.14
C ASN A 238 -14.09 3.83 -3.28
N PRO A 239 -12.79 3.53 -3.09
CA PRO A 239 -11.76 3.76 -4.11
C PRO A 239 -12.00 2.97 -5.40
N CYS A 240 -12.76 1.87 -5.38
CA CYS A 240 -13.13 1.13 -6.58
C CYS A 240 -13.96 1.97 -7.56
N ALA A 241 -14.71 2.96 -7.07
CA ALA A 241 -15.48 3.86 -7.94
C ALA A 241 -14.59 4.63 -8.92
N VAL A 242 -13.37 5.01 -8.51
CA VAL A 242 -12.38 5.65 -9.39
C VAL A 242 -11.88 4.67 -10.44
N LEU A 243 -11.51 3.45 -10.02
CA LEU A 243 -10.96 2.43 -10.92
C LEU A 243 -11.99 2.00 -11.98
N TYR A 244 -13.26 1.83 -11.60
CA TYR A 244 -14.33 1.49 -12.56
C TYR A 244 -14.58 2.60 -13.59
N ASN A 245 -14.27 3.85 -13.26
CA ASN A 245 -14.46 5.01 -14.12
C ASN A 245 -13.15 5.59 -14.66
N ALA A 246 -12.03 4.83 -14.59
CA ALA A 246 -10.72 5.30 -15.03
C ALA A 246 -10.66 5.60 -16.54
N ASN A 247 -11.43 4.88 -17.37
CA ASN A 247 -11.51 5.13 -18.82
C ASN A 247 -12.57 6.18 -19.22
N SER A 248 -13.24 6.80 -18.25
CA SER A 248 -14.30 7.78 -18.49
C SER A 248 -14.10 9.04 -17.64
N TYR A 249 -14.75 9.12 -16.49
CA TYR A 249 -14.75 10.31 -15.63
C TYR A 249 -13.34 10.65 -15.07
N TYR A 250 -12.52 9.63 -14.79
CA TYR A 250 -11.17 9.77 -14.24
C TYR A 250 -10.05 9.49 -15.28
N LYS A 251 -10.34 9.64 -16.59
CA LYS A 251 -9.39 9.34 -17.67
C LYS A 251 -8.05 10.08 -17.56
N SER A 252 -8.05 11.27 -16.96
CA SER A 252 -6.82 12.04 -16.73
C SER A 252 -5.80 11.33 -15.83
N LEU A 253 -6.18 10.26 -15.13
CA LEU A 253 -5.25 9.43 -14.36
C LEU A 253 -4.45 8.47 -15.25
N LEU A 254 -4.90 8.22 -16.48
CA LEU A 254 -4.25 7.35 -17.46
C LEU A 254 -3.57 8.14 -18.58
N GLU A 255 -3.71 9.46 -18.62
CA GLU A 255 -3.10 10.34 -19.60
C GLU A 255 -1.69 10.76 -19.12
N ASP A 256 -0.73 10.85 -20.05
CA ASP A 256 0.61 11.35 -19.77
C ASP A 256 0.53 12.84 -19.35
N LYS A 257 1.29 13.20 -18.31
CA LYS A 257 1.36 14.57 -17.76
C LYS A 257 2.45 15.38 -18.40
#